data_151fa3d26b4545b9d1ea9037323fccf4
#
_entry.id   151fa3d26b4545b9d1ea9037323fccf4
#
_cell.length_a   1.000
_cell.length_b   1.000
_cell.length_c   1.000
_cell.angle_alpha   90.00
_cell.angle_beta   90.00
_cell.angle_gamma   90.00
#
_symmetry.space_group_name_H-M   'P 1'
#
loop_
_entity.id
_entity.type
_entity.pdbx_description
1 polymer ?
#
loop_
_entity_poly.entity_id
_entity_poly.type
_entity_poly.pdbx_seq_one_letter_code
_entity_poly.pdbx_strand_id
1 'polypeptide(L)'
;MKRVLLAAGLLLALSASAVAQVTLRVGDQKGNARAVMEAAGVLKDVPYTIEWKEFVAAAPLLEALGAGAIETGLVGDAPFTFAAASGVPVKAIAAIRQTQEGLAMLVPESSTIKSFDELKGKKIATGRGSIGHQLVLAALESRGWTTNDIQLVFLSPADAKVAYTQGSVDAWSTWEPYVSQEEVLFRSRRIITGEGLTPGLSFQVATPAAIKDKRVALEDFVQRLAAARVWSLGNVESYAETWGRLMNIPPAVPLNWLKRAKVRIVPVDDAVVADEQTTIDLYTRTGLIKQRLDAAGILDRSFSAAIAKGAGL
;
A
#
# COMPACT_ATOMS: atom_id res chain seq x y z
N MET A 1 -77.26 20.43 -30.57
CA MET A 1 -76.78 19.63 -29.40
C MET A 1 -75.53 18.98 -29.85
N LYS A 2 -74.33 19.53 -29.49
CA LYS A 2 -73.02 19.01 -29.87
C LYS A 2 -72.42 18.38 -28.60
N ARG A 3 -72.14 17.10 -28.60
CA ARG A 3 -71.44 16.37 -27.54
C ARG A 3 -69.94 16.55 -27.72
N VAL A 4 -69.28 17.21 -26.78
CA VAL A 4 -67.80 17.30 -26.68
C VAL A 4 -67.34 16.13 -25.86
N LEU A 5 -66.56 15.20 -26.47
CA LEU A 5 -65.85 14.12 -25.80
C LEU A 5 -64.49 14.67 -25.35
N LEU A 6 -64.29 14.78 -23.99
CA LEU A 6 -62.98 15.02 -23.41
C LEU A 6 -62.22 13.68 -23.35
N ALA A 7 -61.15 13.56 -24.14
CA ALA A 7 -60.15 12.51 -24.00
C ALA A 7 -59.13 12.93 -22.95
N ALA A 8 -59.19 12.33 -21.75
CA ALA A 8 -58.16 12.51 -20.71
C ALA A 8 -56.99 11.54 -21.03
N GLY A 9 -55.92 12.11 -21.61
CA GLY A 9 -54.66 11.39 -21.78
C GLY A 9 -53.91 11.25 -20.48
N LEU A 10 -53.84 10.02 -19.94
CA LEU A 10 -53.04 9.67 -18.76
C LEU A 10 -51.57 9.56 -19.20
N LEU A 11 -50.79 10.64 -19.00
CA LEU A 11 -49.33 10.60 -19.12
C LEU A 11 -48.78 9.87 -17.89
N LEU A 12 -48.48 8.59 -18.04
CA LEU A 12 -47.59 7.87 -17.11
C LEU A 12 -46.17 8.43 -17.25
N ALA A 13 -45.78 9.35 -16.38
CA ALA A 13 -44.40 9.75 -16.22
C ALA A 13 -43.65 8.57 -15.58
N LEU A 14 -42.92 7.78 -16.40
CA LEU A 14 -41.89 6.86 -15.90
C LEU A 14 -40.80 7.70 -15.27
N SER A 15 -40.87 7.89 -13.97
CA SER A 15 -39.77 8.40 -13.17
C SER A 15 -38.70 7.30 -13.16
N ALA A 16 -37.79 7.33 -14.13
CA ALA A 16 -36.54 6.57 -14.04
C ALA A 16 -35.80 7.13 -12.83
N SER A 17 -35.88 6.43 -11.71
CA SER A 17 -35.01 6.71 -10.56
C SER A 17 -33.59 6.52 -11.07
N ALA A 18 -32.88 7.62 -11.33
CA ALA A 18 -31.44 7.60 -11.55
C ALA A 18 -30.82 6.98 -10.29
N VAL A 19 -30.48 5.70 -10.32
CA VAL A 19 -29.68 5.09 -9.28
C VAL A 19 -28.39 5.88 -9.26
N ALA A 20 -28.15 6.63 -8.19
CA ALA A 20 -26.90 7.38 -8.05
C ALA A 20 -25.75 6.40 -8.20
N GLN A 21 -24.89 6.66 -9.18
CA GLN A 21 -23.73 5.80 -9.45
C GLN A 21 -22.86 5.76 -8.18
N VAL A 22 -22.54 4.55 -7.72
CA VAL A 22 -21.69 4.37 -6.55
C VAL A 22 -20.33 5.01 -6.81
N THR A 23 -19.86 5.84 -5.89
CA THR A 23 -18.50 6.38 -5.92
C THR A 23 -17.64 5.64 -4.91
N LEU A 24 -16.50 5.10 -5.37
CA LEU A 24 -15.46 4.49 -4.54
C LEU A 24 -14.27 5.44 -4.48
N ARG A 25 -14.00 6.02 -3.30
CA ARG A 25 -12.84 6.88 -3.06
C ARG A 25 -11.67 6.00 -2.65
N VAL A 26 -10.64 5.96 -3.47
CA VAL A 26 -9.50 5.05 -3.34
C VAL A 26 -8.24 5.84 -2.98
N GLY A 27 -7.65 5.52 -1.83
CA GLY A 27 -6.33 6.02 -1.44
C GLY A 27 -5.23 5.29 -2.20
N ASP A 28 -4.33 6.03 -2.82
CA ASP A 28 -3.20 5.48 -3.54
C ASP A 28 -1.89 6.11 -3.09
N GLN A 29 -0.87 5.28 -2.89
CA GLN A 29 0.45 5.74 -2.49
C GLN A 29 1.37 5.82 -3.69
N LYS A 30 1.66 7.06 -4.13
CA LYS A 30 2.60 7.28 -5.22
C LYS A 30 2.26 6.49 -6.50
N GLY A 31 0.99 6.40 -6.82
CA GLY A 31 0.51 5.79 -8.07
C GLY A 31 0.58 4.26 -8.13
N ASN A 32 0.87 3.57 -7.04
CA ASN A 32 1.14 2.12 -7.04
C ASN A 32 -0.01 1.28 -7.60
N ALA A 33 -1.22 1.36 -7.02
CA ALA A 33 -2.38 0.62 -7.49
C ALA A 33 -2.94 1.24 -8.78
N ARG A 34 -3.05 2.58 -8.82
CA ARG A 34 -3.56 3.31 -9.98
C ARG A 34 -2.72 3.04 -11.22
N ALA A 35 -1.40 3.13 -11.12
CA ALA A 35 -0.51 2.94 -12.27
C ALA A 35 -0.64 1.56 -12.90
N VAL A 36 -0.69 0.49 -12.11
CA VAL A 36 -0.84 -0.86 -12.66
C VAL A 36 -2.21 -1.08 -13.29
N MET A 37 -3.28 -0.53 -12.69
CA MET A 37 -4.64 -0.66 -13.23
C MET A 37 -4.82 0.15 -14.51
N GLU A 38 -4.26 1.36 -14.60
CA GLU A 38 -4.24 2.16 -15.83
C GLU A 38 -3.42 1.48 -16.94
N ALA A 39 -2.20 1.02 -16.61
CA ALA A 39 -1.32 0.34 -17.58
C ALA A 39 -1.94 -0.93 -18.15
N ALA A 40 -2.58 -1.73 -17.30
CA ALA A 40 -3.27 -2.95 -17.71
C ALA A 40 -4.61 -2.70 -18.44
N GLY A 41 -5.09 -1.45 -18.49
CA GLY A 41 -6.35 -1.08 -19.15
C GLY A 41 -7.61 -1.62 -18.46
N VAL A 42 -7.52 -2.06 -17.20
CA VAL A 42 -8.63 -2.68 -16.46
C VAL A 42 -9.65 -1.68 -15.91
N LEU A 43 -9.41 -0.38 -16.09
CA LEU A 43 -10.31 0.69 -15.64
C LEU A 43 -11.37 1.07 -16.67
N LYS A 44 -11.44 0.34 -17.80
CA LYS A 44 -12.51 0.49 -18.79
C LYS A 44 -13.80 -0.15 -18.27
N ASP A 45 -14.93 0.49 -18.60
CA ASP A 45 -16.28 -0.04 -18.30
C ASP A 45 -16.51 -0.42 -16.84
N VAL A 46 -15.94 0.38 -15.91
CA VAL A 46 -16.17 0.24 -14.47
C VAL A 46 -17.60 0.72 -14.16
N PRO A 47 -18.45 -0.10 -13.49
CA PRO A 47 -19.87 0.25 -13.28
C PRO A 47 -20.10 1.23 -12.11
N TYR A 48 -19.05 1.82 -11.58
CA TYR A 48 -19.05 2.83 -10.51
C TYR A 48 -17.99 3.90 -10.82
N THR A 49 -18.02 5.02 -10.10
CA THR A 49 -16.99 6.07 -10.21
C THR A 49 -15.81 5.74 -9.27
N ILE A 50 -14.58 5.81 -9.76
CA ILE A 50 -13.37 5.74 -8.92
C ILE A 50 -12.82 7.16 -8.75
N GLU A 51 -12.73 7.62 -7.51
CA GLU A 51 -12.02 8.83 -7.14
C GLU A 51 -10.68 8.49 -6.49
N TRP A 52 -9.60 8.73 -7.21
CA TRP A 52 -8.25 8.55 -6.68
C TRP A 52 -7.85 9.70 -5.76
N LYS A 53 -7.37 9.38 -4.56
CA LYS A 53 -6.76 10.31 -3.61
C LYS A 53 -5.30 9.91 -3.39
N GLU A 54 -4.38 10.79 -3.76
CA GLU A 54 -2.93 10.54 -3.68
C GLU A 54 -2.38 10.81 -2.28
N PHE A 55 -1.54 9.90 -1.80
CA PHE A 55 -0.86 10.01 -0.50
C PHE A 55 0.65 9.76 -0.64
N VAL A 56 1.43 10.46 0.17
CA VAL A 56 2.90 10.32 0.19
C VAL A 56 3.37 9.11 0.99
N ALA A 57 2.53 8.58 1.90
CA ALA A 57 2.82 7.44 2.77
C ALA A 57 1.52 6.81 3.30
N ALA A 58 1.64 5.65 3.95
CA ALA A 58 0.50 4.93 4.52
C ALA A 58 -0.17 5.65 5.69
N ALA A 59 0.57 6.36 6.54
CA ALA A 59 0.00 7.02 7.72
C ALA A 59 -1.11 8.01 7.35
N PRO A 60 -0.89 9.03 6.50
CA PRO A 60 -1.97 9.95 6.12
C PRO A 60 -3.10 9.27 5.33
N LEU A 61 -2.84 8.18 4.60
CA LEU A 61 -3.88 7.38 3.94
C LEU A 61 -4.78 6.69 4.99
N LEU A 62 -4.19 6.08 6.01
CA LEU A 62 -4.93 5.38 7.08
C LEU A 62 -5.70 6.36 7.98
N GLU A 63 -5.18 7.59 8.19
CA GLU A 63 -5.91 8.67 8.84
C GLU A 63 -7.14 9.09 8.02
N ALA A 64 -6.99 9.28 6.70
CA ALA A 64 -8.09 9.60 5.79
C ALA A 64 -9.13 8.48 5.75
N LEU A 65 -8.71 7.22 5.83
CA LEU A 65 -9.58 6.05 5.89
C LEU A 65 -10.34 6.01 7.22
N GLY A 66 -9.67 6.24 8.35
CA GLY A 66 -10.29 6.33 9.67
C GLY A 66 -11.30 7.46 9.79
N ALA A 67 -11.05 8.60 9.11
CA ALA A 67 -11.96 9.74 9.03
C ALA A 67 -13.11 9.54 8.01
N GLY A 68 -13.16 8.43 7.28
CA GLY A 68 -14.17 8.16 6.24
C GLY A 68 -14.02 9.03 4.99
N ALA A 69 -12.85 9.67 4.79
CA ALA A 69 -12.56 10.46 3.60
C ALA A 69 -12.28 9.60 2.36
N ILE A 70 -11.87 8.36 2.57
CA ILE A 70 -11.71 7.31 1.56
C ILE A 70 -12.31 5.99 2.08
N GLU A 71 -12.67 5.09 1.17
CA GLU A 71 -13.25 3.79 1.50
C GLU A 71 -12.22 2.65 1.51
N THR A 72 -11.20 2.75 0.66
CA THR A 72 -10.21 1.69 0.47
C THR A 72 -8.87 2.29 0.06
N GLY A 73 -7.78 1.52 0.23
CA GLY A 73 -6.44 1.92 -0.19
C GLY A 73 -5.42 0.81 -0.02
N LEU A 74 -4.26 0.98 -0.64
CA LEU A 74 -3.14 0.05 -0.55
C LEU A 74 -2.13 0.53 0.49
N VAL A 75 -1.79 -0.33 1.46
CA VAL A 75 -0.81 -0.02 2.52
C VAL A 75 0.07 -1.24 2.82
N GLY A 76 1.26 -1.03 3.37
CA GLY A 76 2.10 -2.12 3.89
C GLY A 76 1.49 -2.77 5.15
N ASP A 77 1.92 -3.98 5.46
CA ASP A 77 1.52 -4.74 6.64
C ASP A 77 1.79 -3.98 7.95
N ALA A 78 2.98 -3.47 8.11
CA ALA A 78 3.41 -2.75 9.30
C ALA A 78 2.56 -1.50 9.63
N PRO A 79 2.33 -0.53 8.70
CA PRO A 79 1.43 0.58 8.99
C PRO A 79 -0.03 0.16 9.16
N PHE A 80 -0.49 -0.91 8.50
CA PHE A 80 -1.81 -1.50 8.73
C PHE A 80 -1.95 -1.99 10.17
N THR A 81 -1.01 -2.83 10.64
CA THR A 81 -0.93 -3.30 12.03
C THR A 81 -0.93 -2.13 13.02
N PHE A 82 -0.10 -1.11 12.76
CA PHE A 82 0.02 0.05 13.64
C PHE A 82 -1.29 0.85 13.75
N ALA A 83 -1.98 1.06 12.62
CA ALA A 83 -3.26 1.75 12.58
C ALA A 83 -4.37 0.92 13.26
N ALA A 84 -4.45 -0.38 12.99
CA ALA A 84 -5.41 -1.27 13.63
C ALA A 84 -5.23 -1.31 15.15
N ALA A 85 -3.98 -1.39 15.64
CA ALA A 85 -3.66 -1.33 17.05
C ALA A 85 -3.98 0.02 17.70
N SER A 86 -4.01 1.10 16.90
CA SER A 86 -4.42 2.44 17.33
C SER A 86 -5.93 2.67 17.28
N GLY A 87 -6.72 1.65 16.92
CA GLY A 87 -8.18 1.72 16.88
C GLY A 87 -8.77 2.26 15.57
N VAL A 88 -7.99 2.42 14.52
CA VAL A 88 -8.53 2.77 13.18
C VAL A 88 -9.41 1.62 12.69
N PRO A 89 -10.68 1.88 12.31
CA PRO A 89 -11.61 0.84 11.85
C PRO A 89 -11.24 0.40 10.43
N VAL A 90 -10.35 -0.57 10.33
CA VAL A 90 -9.77 -1.04 9.07
C VAL A 90 -9.69 -2.57 9.04
N LYS A 91 -9.98 -3.15 7.86
CA LYS A 91 -9.81 -4.57 7.54
C LYS A 91 -8.98 -4.71 6.27
N ALA A 92 -8.09 -5.68 6.23
CA ALA A 92 -7.42 -6.07 4.98
C ALA A 92 -8.35 -7.03 4.21
N ILE A 93 -8.67 -6.66 2.97
CA ILE A 93 -9.59 -7.40 2.09
C ILE A 93 -8.86 -8.17 0.98
N ALA A 94 -7.59 -7.87 0.73
CA ALA A 94 -6.71 -8.62 -0.15
C ALA A 94 -5.26 -8.45 0.30
N ALA A 95 -4.44 -9.47 0.10
CA ALA A 95 -3.02 -9.42 0.38
C ALA A 95 -2.21 -9.32 -0.92
N ILE A 96 -1.12 -8.56 -0.87
CA ILE A 96 -0.14 -8.45 -1.95
C ILE A 96 1.19 -8.99 -1.41
N ARG A 97 1.75 -9.97 -2.09
CA ARG A 97 3.11 -10.49 -1.85
C ARG A 97 4.08 -9.93 -2.86
N GLN A 98 5.25 -9.58 -2.40
CA GLN A 98 6.34 -9.09 -3.23
C GLN A 98 7.69 -9.50 -2.64
N THR A 99 8.76 -9.40 -3.42
CA THR A 99 10.11 -9.55 -2.86
C THR A 99 10.37 -8.43 -1.86
N GLN A 100 11.14 -8.73 -0.83
CA GLN A 100 11.44 -7.75 0.23
C GLN A 100 12.63 -6.83 -0.15
N GLU A 101 13.15 -6.95 -1.35
CA GLU A 101 14.22 -6.08 -1.87
C GLU A 101 13.82 -4.61 -2.04
N GLY A 102 12.52 -4.34 -2.20
CA GLY A 102 11.98 -2.98 -2.31
C GLY A 102 11.84 -2.24 -0.98
N LEU A 103 12.21 -2.91 0.11
CA LEU A 103 12.32 -2.33 1.44
C LEU A 103 13.79 -2.36 1.84
N ALA A 104 14.42 -1.19 2.06
CA ALA A 104 15.86 -1.13 2.29
C ALA A 104 16.27 0.02 3.23
N MET A 105 17.40 -0.18 3.90
CA MET A 105 18.18 0.93 4.46
C MET A 105 19.25 1.37 3.46
N LEU A 106 19.23 2.64 3.18
CA LEU A 106 20.10 3.29 2.22
C LEU A 106 21.14 4.14 2.93
N VAL A 107 22.33 4.18 2.33
CA VAL A 107 23.39 5.16 2.64
C VAL A 107 23.80 5.88 1.37
N PRO A 108 24.23 7.16 1.45
CA PRO A 108 24.73 7.90 0.28
C PRO A 108 25.89 7.18 -0.41
N GLU A 109 26.09 7.44 -1.70
CA GLU A 109 27.24 6.90 -2.47
C GLU A 109 28.57 7.16 -1.75
N SER A 110 28.75 8.36 -1.20
CA SER A 110 29.96 8.79 -0.50
C SER A 110 30.14 8.21 0.90
N SER A 111 29.14 7.52 1.45
CA SER A 111 29.21 6.96 2.80
C SER A 111 30.26 5.85 2.91
N THR A 112 31.00 5.84 3.99
CA THR A 112 31.93 4.75 4.34
C THR A 112 31.25 3.53 4.93
N ILE A 113 29.99 3.65 5.38
CA ILE A 113 29.18 2.58 5.95
C ILE A 113 28.87 1.53 4.89
N LYS A 114 29.21 0.27 5.14
CA LYS A 114 29.05 -0.86 4.20
C LYS A 114 28.07 -1.93 4.67
N SER A 115 27.77 -1.96 5.97
CA SER A 115 26.89 -2.96 6.58
C SER A 115 26.00 -2.36 7.65
N PHE A 116 24.96 -3.09 8.04
CA PHE A 116 24.07 -2.70 9.12
C PHE A 116 24.83 -2.56 10.46
N ASP A 117 25.83 -3.40 10.71
CA ASP A 117 26.58 -3.41 11.98
C ASP A 117 27.35 -2.10 12.22
N GLU A 118 27.70 -1.37 11.15
CA GLU A 118 28.34 -0.06 11.22
C GLU A 118 27.38 1.08 11.55
N LEU A 119 26.07 0.81 11.64
CA LEU A 119 25.04 1.77 12.06
C LEU A 119 24.91 1.90 13.58
N LYS A 120 25.68 1.15 14.38
CA LYS A 120 25.64 1.30 15.84
C LYS A 120 25.98 2.74 16.25
N GLY A 121 25.12 3.36 17.06
CA GLY A 121 25.23 4.77 17.47
C GLY A 121 24.86 5.80 16.40
N LYS A 122 24.52 5.38 15.18
CA LYS A 122 24.23 6.26 14.03
C LYS A 122 22.77 6.69 13.99
N LYS A 123 22.50 7.76 13.24
CA LYS A 123 21.16 8.31 13.02
C LYS A 123 20.50 7.64 11.81
N ILE A 124 19.35 7.04 12.02
CA ILE A 124 18.56 6.40 10.95
C ILE A 124 17.21 7.10 10.83
N ALA A 125 16.95 7.70 9.65
CA ALA A 125 15.64 8.27 9.34
C ALA A 125 14.66 7.20 8.91
N THR A 126 13.40 7.28 9.36
CA THR A 126 12.28 6.47 8.88
C THR A 126 10.94 7.07 9.34
N GLY A 127 9.82 6.62 8.77
CA GLY A 127 8.46 6.96 9.26
C GLY A 127 8.06 6.09 10.46
N ARG A 128 7.54 6.68 11.53
CA ARG A 128 7.05 5.90 12.68
C ARG A 128 5.93 4.94 12.24
N GLY A 129 6.02 3.66 12.62
CA GLY A 129 5.03 2.64 12.29
C GLY A 129 5.00 2.24 10.80
N SER A 130 5.94 2.74 9.98
CA SER A 130 6.05 2.36 8.55
C SER A 130 6.76 1.01 8.37
N ILE A 131 6.72 0.46 7.17
CA ILE A 131 7.52 -0.73 6.81
C ILE A 131 9.02 -0.45 6.93
N GLY A 132 9.48 0.80 6.72
CA GLY A 132 10.86 1.19 7.00
C GLY A 132 11.21 1.09 8.49
N HIS A 133 10.29 1.46 9.39
CA HIS A 133 10.46 1.25 10.83
C HIS A 133 10.48 -0.24 11.19
N GLN A 134 9.60 -1.04 10.59
CA GLN A 134 9.59 -2.50 10.73
C GLN A 134 10.95 -3.10 10.37
N LEU A 135 11.53 -2.70 9.23
CA LEU A 135 12.86 -3.16 8.83
C LEU A 135 13.93 -2.82 9.87
N VAL A 136 13.92 -1.60 10.42
CA VAL A 136 14.87 -1.22 11.48
C VAL A 136 14.71 -2.13 12.69
N LEU A 137 13.49 -2.32 13.18
CA LEU A 137 13.22 -3.16 14.37
C LEU A 137 13.63 -4.61 14.15
N ALA A 138 13.28 -5.18 12.98
CA ALA A 138 13.66 -6.56 12.62
C ALA A 138 15.18 -6.72 12.49
N ALA A 139 15.86 -5.73 11.89
CA ALA A 139 17.32 -5.75 11.78
C ALA A 139 18.01 -5.65 13.14
N LEU A 140 17.52 -4.80 14.04
CA LEU A 140 18.02 -4.72 15.44
C LEU A 140 17.84 -6.05 16.16
N GLU A 141 16.63 -6.64 16.11
CA GLU A 141 16.34 -7.93 16.74
C GLU A 141 17.26 -9.05 16.20
N SER A 142 17.51 -9.08 14.90
CA SER A 142 18.42 -10.08 14.27
C SER A 142 19.87 -10.00 14.77
N ARG A 143 20.26 -8.90 15.38
CA ARG A 143 21.60 -8.66 15.99
C ARG A 143 21.60 -8.68 17.51
N GLY A 144 20.44 -8.93 18.14
CA GLY A 144 20.30 -8.79 19.59
C GLY A 144 20.47 -7.33 20.07
N TRP A 145 20.24 -6.36 19.18
CA TRP A 145 20.28 -4.94 19.49
C TRP A 145 18.89 -4.42 19.85
N THR A 146 18.87 -3.24 20.44
CA THR A 146 17.67 -2.50 20.79
C THR A 146 17.67 -1.12 20.13
N THR A 147 16.58 -0.39 20.26
CA THR A 147 16.50 1.00 19.79
C THR A 147 17.49 1.94 20.49
N ASN A 148 18.07 1.52 21.63
CA ASN A 148 19.11 2.30 22.32
C ASN A 148 20.49 2.19 21.63
N ASP A 149 20.69 1.21 20.75
CA ASP A 149 21.93 1.01 20.01
C ASP A 149 22.05 1.91 18.78
N ILE A 150 20.98 2.64 18.43
CA ILE A 150 20.90 3.56 17.29
C ILE A 150 20.15 4.85 17.69
N GLN A 151 20.15 5.85 16.81
CA GLN A 151 19.35 7.06 16.97
C GLN A 151 18.25 7.09 15.89
N LEU A 152 17.01 6.72 16.25
CA LEU A 152 15.87 6.80 15.33
C LEU A 152 15.39 8.25 15.19
N VAL A 153 15.29 8.71 13.94
CA VAL A 153 14.76 10.02 13.58
C VAL A 153 13.49 9.81 12.76
N PHE A 154 12.34 10.11 13.34
CA PHE A 154 11.05 9.91 12.68
C PHE A 154 10.69 11.13 11.82
N LEU A 155 10.65 10.92 10.51
CA LEU A 155 10.41 11.95 9.50
C LEU A 155 9.42 11.45 8.44
N SER A 156 8.73 12.39 7.79
CA SER A 156 8.03 12.10 6.54
C SER A 156 9.03 11.70 5.43
N PRO A 157 8.62 10.99 4.37
CA PRO A 157 9.55 10.64 3.30
C PRO A 157 10.24 11.86 2.67
N ALA A 158 9.55 12.98 2.54
CA ALA A 158 10.12 14.21 1.98
C ALA A 158 11.19 14.82 2.90
N ASP A 159 10.89 14.92 4.20
CA ASP A 159 11.84 15.47 5.19
C ASP A 159 13.02 14.50 5.41
N ALA A 160 12.75 13.18 5.40
CA ALA A 160 13.79 12.16 5.48
C ALA A 160 14.77 12.25 4.32
N LYS A 161 14.27 12.47 3.09
CA LYS A 161 15.11 12.68 1.92
C LYS A 161 16.01 13.91 2.08
N VAL A 162 15.46 15.03 2.56
CA VAL A 162 16.23 16.25 2.81
C VAL A 162 17.32 15.99 3.87
N ALA A 163 16.94 15.43 5.02
CA ALA A 163 17.90 15.12 6.11
C ALA A 163 19.01 14.17 5.66
N TYR A 164 18.65 13.16 4.86
CA TYR A 164 19.57 12.19 4.27
C TYR A 164 20.56 12.83 3.27
N THR A 165 20.03 13.62 2.34
CA THR A 165 20.86 14.30 1.33
C THR A 165 21.82 15.33 1.96
N GLN A 166 21.40 15.99 3.04
CA GLN A 166 22.22 16.96 3.77
C GLN A 166 23.20 16.33 4.78
N GLY A 167 23.18 14.99 4.95
CA GLY A 167 24.01 14.30 5.93
C GLY A 167 23.59 14.52 7.39
N SER A 168 22.37 15.02 7.65
CA SER A 168 21.83 15.19 8.99
C SER A 168 21.46 13.84 9.64
N VAL A 169 21.30 12.81 8.84
CA VAL A 169 21.17 11.38 9.24
C VAL A 169 22.16 10.54 8.43
N ASP A 170 22.60 9.43 9.00
CA ASP A 170 23.61 8.55 8.39
C ASP A 170 22.99 7.56 7.39
N ALA A 171 21.73 7.16 7.64
CA ALA A 171 20.99 6.21 6.80
C ALA A 171 19.50 6.57 6.73
N TRP A 172 18.84 6.06 5.69
CA TRP A 172 17.41 6.19 5.51
C TRP A 172 16.78 4.81 5.26
N SER A 173 15.92 4.35 6.18
CA SER A 173 15.12 3.15 6.00
C SER A 173 13.81 3.52 5.33
N THR A 174 13.62 3.03 4.08
CA THR A 174 12.50 3.44 3.21
C THR A 174 12.09 2.32 2.26
N TRP A 175 11.13 2.61 1.38
CA TRP A 175 10.48 1.66 0.47
C TRP A 175 10.33 2.24 -0.94
N GLU A 176 9.81 1.44 -1.86
CA GLU A 176 9.60 1.86 -3.24
C GLU A 176 8.44 2.91 -3.38
N PRO A 177 8.56 3.89 -4.26
CA PRO A 177 9.63 4.06 -5.25
C PRO A 177 10.87 4.82 -4.72
N TYR A 178 10.93 5.18 -3.45
CA TYR A 178 12.04 5.97 -2.88
C TYR A 178 13.38 5.23 -2.96
N VAL A 179 13.39 3.90 -2.71
CA VAL A 179 14.61 3.08 -2.82
C VAL A 179 15.18 3.18 -4.23
N SER A 180 14.39 2.85 -5.25
CA SER A 180 14.84 2.93 -6.64
C SER A 180 15.17 4.34 -7.10
N GLN A 181 14.48 5.35 -6.57
CA GLN A 181 14.79 6.75 -6.88
C GLN A 181 16.19 7.13 -6.37
N GLU A 182 16.51 6.75 -5.15
CA GLU A 182 17.83 7.00 -4.56
C GLU A 182 18.95 6.21 -5.28
N GLU A 183 18.70 4.94 -5.63
CA GLU A 183 19.66 4.13 -6.37
C GLU A 183 19.94 4.68 -7.78
N VAL A 184 18.87 4.95 -8.55
CA VAL A 184 18.97 5.30 -9.98
C VAL A 184 19.46 6.73 -10.17
N LEU A 185 18.99 7.68 -9.35
CA LEU A 185 19.27 9.12 -9.54
C LEU A 185 20.44 9.64 -8.70
N PHE A 186 20.72 9.00 -7.57
CA PHE A 186 21.70 9.50 -6.59
C PHE A 186 22.76 8.47 -6.21
N ARG A 187 22.70 7.24 -6.80
CA ARG A 187 23.66 6.15 -6.60
C ARG A 187 23.81 5.74 -5.14
N SER A 188 22.76 5.98 -4.34
CA SER A 188 22.71 5.48 -2.97
C SER A 188 22.83 3.96 -2.94
N ARG A 189 23.41 3.42 -1.87
CA ARG A 189 23.65 1.98 -1.72
C ARG A 189 22.73 1.39 -0.66
N ARG A 190 22.16 0.23 -0.96
CA ARG A 190 21.48 -0.59 0.04
C ARG A 190 22.51 -1.31 0.92
N ILE A 191 22.37 -1.21 2.22
CA ILE A 191 23.21 -1.93 3.19
C ILE A 191 22.48 -3.08 3.88
N ILE A 192 21.15 -3.05 3.86
CA ILE A 192 20.27 -4.16 4.27
C ILE A 192 18.93 -4.01 3.57
N THR A 193 18.28 -5.12 3.28
CA THR A 193 16.93 -5.20 2.72
C THR A 193 15.99 -5.95 3.66
N GLY A 194 14.70 -5.98 3.31
CA GLY A 194 13.71 -6.75 4.07
C GLY A 194 13.83 -8.27 3.92
N GLU A 195 14.72 -8.78 3.02
CA GLU A 195 14.85 -10.21 2.79
C GLU A 195 15.23 -10.96 4.06
N GLY A 196 14.43 -12.00 4.38
CA GLY A 196 14.59 -12.79 5.60
C GLY A 196 14.27 -12.06 6.91
N LEU A 197 13.87 -10.78 6.84
CA LEU A 197 13.57 -9.95 8.01
C LEU A 197 12.10 -9.53 8.10
N THR A 198 11.41 -9.41 6.96
CA THR A 198 10.01 -8.97 6.92
C THR A 198 9.19 -9.89 6.01
N PRO A 199 7.86 -9.99 6.19
CA PRO A 199 7.02 -10.90 5.39
C PRO A 199 6.88 -10.51 3.91
N GLY A 200 7.18 -9.26 3.54
CA GLY A 200 6.96 -8.75 2.19
C GLY A 200 5.49 -8.63 1.82
N LEU A 201 4.65 -8.31 2.80
CA LEU A 201 3.22 -8.12 2.64
C LEU A 201 2.83 -6.65 2.48
N SER A 202 1.80 -6.44 1.69
CA SER A 202 0.99 -5.24 1.67
C SER A 202 -0.48 -5.65 1.57
N PHE A 203 -1.39 -4.75 1.92
CA PHE A 203 -2.81 -5.04 1.92
C PHE A 203 -3.60 -4.00 1.16
N GLN A 204 -4.56 -4.45 0.35
CA GLN A 204 -5.70 -3.62 0.04
C GLN A 204 -6.60 -3.63 1.27
N VAL A 205 -6.78 -2.46 1.87
CA VAL A 205 -7.58 -2.30 3.09
C VAL A 205 -8.87 -1.56 2.79
N ALA A 206 -9.91 -1.80 3.60
CA ALA A 206 -11.17 -1.07 3.52
C ALA A 206 -11.77 -0.83 4.91
N THR A 207 -12.63 0.16 5.04
CA THR A 207 -13.41 0.37 6.25
C THR A 207 -14.52 -0.67 6.36
N PRO A 208 -14.92 -1.11 7.57
CA PRO A 208 -16.07 -1.99 7.74
C PRO A 208 -17.37 -1.44 7.12
N ALA A 209 -17.56 -0.11 7.16
CA ALA A 209 -18.70 0.55 6.52
C ALA A 209 -18.67 0.36 5.00
N ALA A 210 -17.53 0.59 4.35
CA ALA A 210 -17.39 0.38 2.91
C ALA A 210 -17.57 -1.09 2.51
N ILE A 211 -17.05 -2.04 3.32
CA ILE A 211 -17.26 -3.47 3.12
C ILE A 211 -18.74 -3.83 3.14
N LYS A 212 -19.53 -3.23 4.04
CA LYS A 212 -20.96 -3.42 4.12
C LYS A 212 -21.72 -2.74 2.97
N ASP A 213 -21.45 -1.45 2.74
CA ASP A 213 -22.32 -0.60 1.93
C ASP A 213 -21.89 -0.56 0.44
N LYS A 214 -20.63 -0.86 0.14
CA LYS A 214 -20.04 -0.82 -1.23
C LYS A 214 -19.42 -2.14 -1.65
N ARG A 215 -19.90 -3.24 -1.09
CA ARG A 215 -19.36 -4.60 -1.28
C ARG A 215 -19.10 -4.95 -2.74
N VAL A 216 -20.09 -4.76 -3.61
CA VAL A 216 -20.00 -5.11 -5.03
C VAL A 216 -18.92 -4.31 -5.75
N ALA A 217 -18.79 -3.01 -5.43
CA ALA A 217 -17.74 -2.16 -6.01
C ALA A 217 -16.35 -2.56 -5.52
N LEU A 218 -16.20 -2.93 -4.24
CA LEU A 218 -14.95 -3.42 -3.68
C LEU A 218 -14.52 -4.77 -4.26
N GLU A 219 -15.47 -5.70 -4.47
CA GLU A 219 -15.20 -7.00 -5.11
C GLU A 219 -14.72 -6.83 -6.56
N ASP A 220 -15.41 -5.99 -7.35
CA ASP A 220 -14.97 -5.68 -8.72
C ASP A 220 -13.61 -4.97 -8.72
N PHE A 221 -13.39 -4.04 -7.79
CA PHE A 221 -12.10 -3.33 -7.69
C PHE A 221 -10.94 -4.31 -7.39
N VAL A 222 -11.06 -5.20 -6.40
CA VAL A 222 -9.98 -6.15 -6.08
C VAL A 222 -9.81 -7.20 -7.18
N GLN A 223 -10.90 -7.61 -7.87
CA GLN A 223 -10.82 -8.49 -9.03
C GLN A 223 -10.01 -7.83 -10.16
N ARG A 224 -10.29 -6.57 -10.50
CA ARG A 224 -9.55 -5.81 -11.52
C ARG A 224 -8.10 -5.57 -11.11
N LEU A 225 -7.85 -5.25 -9.85
CA LEU A 225 -6.49 -5.11 -9.32
C LEU A 225 -5.72 -6.42 -9.43
N ALA A 226 -6.36 -7.57 -9.15
CA ALA A 226 -5.75 -8.88 -9.31
C ALA A 226 -5.35 -9.15 -10.76
N ALA A 227 -6.26 -8.90 -11.71
CA ALA A 227 -5.98 -9.03 -13.13
C ALA A 227 -4.82 -8.12 -13.58
N ALA A 228 -4.79 -6.87 -13.12
CA ALA A 228 -3.71 -5.94 -13.41
C ALA A 228 -2.35 -6.41 -12.87
N ARG A 229 -2.31 -6.98 -11.67
CA ARG A 229 -1.08 -7.52 -11.08
C ARG A 229 -0.57 -8.74 -11.84
N VAL A 230 -1.46 -9.64 -12.30
CA VAL A 230 -1.06 -10.76 -13.16
C VAL A 230 -0.49 -10.22 -14.48
N TRP A 231 -1.19 -9.28 -15.14
CA TRP A 231 -0.71 -8.65 -16.37
C TRP A 231 0.68 -8.02 -16.20
N SER A 232 0.94 -7.37 -15.06
CA SER A 232 2.17 -6.64 -14.81
C SER A 232 3.42 -7.53 -14.76
N LEU A 233 3.28 -8.84 -14.49
CA LEU A 233 4.41 -9.77 -14.45
C LEU A 233 5.08 -9.96 -15.82
N GLY A 234 4.32 -9.79 -16.90
CA GLY A 234 4.82 -9.88 -18.29
C GLY A 234 4.95 -8.52 -18.99
N ASN A 235 4.63 -7.39 -18.31
CA ASN A 235 4.53 -6.07 -18.95
C ASN A 235 5.20 -4.97 -18.10
N VAL A 236 6.37 -5.28 -17.54
CA VAL A 236 7.05 -4.41 -16.57
C VAL A 236 7.45 -3.05 -17.15
N GLU A 237 7.82 -2.98 -18.43
CA GLU A 237 8.22 -1.76 -19.12
C GLU A 237 7.01 -0.81 -19.27
N SER A 238 5.90 -1.31 -19.80
CA SER A 238 4.66 -0.53 -19.98
C SER A 238 4.10 -0.05 -18.63
N TYR A 239 4.20 -0.89 -17.59
CA TYR A 239 3.84 -0.48 -16.24
C TYR A 239 4.77 0.63 -15.73
N ALA A 240 6.09 0.48 -15.91
CA ALA A 240 7.07 1.48 -15.50
C ALA A 240 6.87 2.85 -16.19
N GLU A 241 6.56 2.86 -17.49
CA GLU A 241 6.24 4.07 -18.25
C GLU A 241 5.00 4.77 -17.69
N THR A 242 3.93 4.03 -17.45
CA THR A 242 2.69 4.58 -16.88
C THR A 242 2.93 5.12 -15.47
N TRP A 243 3.64 4.37 -14.64
CA TRP A 243 3.96 4.82 -13.28
C TRP A 243 4.86 6.06 -13.28
N GLY A 244 5.91 6.06 -14.10
CA GLY A 244 6.81 7.21 -14.26
C GLY A 244 6.05 8.47 -14.68
N ARG A 245 5.15 8.35 -15.66
CA ARG A 245 4.31 9.45 -16.14
C ARG A 245 3.38 9.98 -15.04
N LEU A 246 2.70 9.09 -14.30
CA LEU A 246 1.79 9.50 -13.21
C LEU A 246 2.51 10.22 -12.08
N MET A 247 3.72 9.78 -11.75
CA MET A 247 4.49 10.34 -10.63
C MET A 247 5.47 11.43 -11.04
N ASN A 248 5.55 11.75 -12.34
CA ASN A 248 6.51 12.68 -12.90
C ASN A 248 7.97 12.34 -12.48
N ILE A 249 8.31 11.05 -12.61
CA ILE A 249 9.66 10.52 -12.38
C ILE A 249 10.13 9.76 -13.62
N PRO A 250 11.46 9.66 -13.86
CA PRO A 250 11.98 8.87 -14.98
C PRO A 250 11.48 7.42 -14.90
N PRO A 251 11.01 6.82 -16.02
CA PRO A 251 10.54 5.43 -16.04
C PRO A 251 11.58 4.40 -15.57
N ALA A 252 12.87 4.75 -15.67
CA ALA A 252 13.96 3.92 -15.13
C ALA A 252 13.85 3.68 -13.62
N VAL A 253 13.23 4.59 -12.87
CA VAL A 253 13.05 4.45 -11.43
C VAL A 253 12.07 3.31 -11.11
N PRO A 254 10.80 3.33 -11.52
CA PRO A 254 9.91 2.20 -11.26
C PRO A 254 10.37 0.92 -11.97
N LEU A 255 11.01 1.01 -13.15
CA LEU A 255 11.54 -0.15 -13.86
C LEU A 255 12.63 -0.88 -13.05
N ASN A 256 13.50 -0.15 -12.35
CA ASN A 256 14.52 -0.72 -11.48
C ASN A 256 13.90 -1.65 -10.41
N TRP A 257 12.76 -1.27 -9.84
CA TRP A 257 12.00 -2.09 -8.91
C TRP A 257 11.25 -3.23 -9.59
N LEU A 258 10.47 -2.93 -10.62
CA LEU A 258 9.53 -3.86 -11.24
C LEU A 258 10.20 -5.10 -11.83
N LYS A 259 11.44 -5.00 -12.29
CA LYS A 259 12.23 -6.15 -12.79
C LYS A 259 12.49 -7.22 -11.72
N ARG A 260 12.44 -6.86 -10.43
CA ARG A 260 12.71 -7.79 -9.31
C ARG A 260 11.53 -8.00 -8.37
N ALA A 261 10.49 -7.15 -8.46
CA ALA A 261 9.41 -7.06 -7.48
C ALA A 261 8.54 -8.31 -7.34
N LYS A 262 8.25 -9.00 -8.46
CA LYS A 262 7.37 -10.18 -8.52
C LYS A 262 6.06 -9.98 -7.74
N VAL A 263 5.45 -8.81 -7.87
CA VAL A 263 4.25 -8.41 -7.11
C VAL A 263 3.06 -9.28 -7.51
N ARG A 264 2.43 -9.92 -6.54
CA ARG A 264 1.24 -10.77 -6.74
C ARG A 264 0.19 -10.41 -5.73
N ILE A 265 -1.07 -10.38 -6.15
CA ILE A 265 -2.20 -10.34 -5.23
C ILE A 265 -2.60 -11.78 -4.91
N VAL A 266 -2.89 -12.05 -3.64
CA VAL A 266 -3.26 -13.37 -3.16
C VAL A 266 -4.48 -13.25 -2.24
N PRO A 267 -5.33 -14.30 -2.15
CA PRO A 267 -6.35 -14.37 -1.13
C PRO A 267 -5.76 -14.28 0.28
N VAL A 268 -6.57 -13.85 1.24
CA VAL A 268 -6.20 -13.88 2.65
C VAL A 268 -6.34 -15.33 3.15
N ASP A 269 -5.27 -16.09 3.08
CA ASP A 269 -5.18 -17.48 3.55
C ASP A 269 -4.48 -17.58 4.92
N ASP A 270 -4.29 -18.81 5.42
CA ASP A 270 -3.64 -19.04 6.70
C ASP A 270 -2.17 -18.61 6.71
N ALA A 271 -1.48 -18.69 5.57
CA ALA A 271 -0.11 -18.23 5.45
C ALA A 271 -0.02 -16.70 5.57
N VAL A 272 -0.95 -15.96 4.95
CA VAL A 272 -1.05 -14.51 5.10
C VAL A 272 -1.35 -14.12 6.56
N VAL A 273 -2.25 -14.86 7.23
CA VAL A 273 -2.56 -14.62 8.65
C VAL A 273 -1.33 -14.85 9.52
N ALA A 274 -0.59 -15.94 9.28
CA ALA A 274 0.63 -16.25 10.04
C ALA A 274 1.72 -15.19 9.85
N ASP A 275 1.93 -14.74 8.60
CA ASP A 275 2.91 -13.71 8.27
C ASP A 275 2.55 -12.35 8.90
N GLU A 276 1.28 -11.94 8.84
CA GLU A 276 0.82 -10.72 9.51
C GLU A 276 0.99 -10.81 11.03
N GLN A 277 0.76 -12.00 11.61
CA GLN A 277 0.98 -12.21 13.04
C GLN A 277 2.45 -12.00 13.43
N THR A 278 3.43 -12.31 12.55
CA THR A 278 4.84 -12.03 12.84
C THR A 278 5.13 -10.54 12.95
N THR A 279 4.47 -9.69 12.14
CA THR A 279 4.56 -8.23 12.21
C THR A 279 3.92 -7.70 13.50
N ILE A 280 2.75 -8.19 13.87
CA ILE A 280 2.07 -7.87 15.13
C ILE A 280 2.97 -8.22 16.33
N ASP A 281 3.55 -9.42 16.30
CA ASP A 281 4.39 -9.91 17.39
C ASP A 281 5.70 -9.12 17.51
N LEU A 282 6.34 -8.74 16.41
CA LEU A 282 7.49 -7.84 16.40
C LEU A 282 7.14 -6.50 17.05
N TYR A 283 6.03 -5.89 16.66
CA TYR A 283 5.59 -4.60 17.19
C TYR A 283 5.20 -4.67 18.67
N THR A 284 4.67 -5.80 19.12
CA THR A 284 4.36 -6.05 20.52
C THR A 284 5.63 -6.20 21.34
N ARG A 285 6.59 -7.05 20.89
CA ARG A 285 7.86 -7.29 21.60
C ARG A 285 8.71 -6.03 21.71
N THR A 286 8.71 -5.20 20.68
CA THR A 286 9.46 -3.93 20.67
C THR A 286 8.72 -2.79 21.38
N GLY A 287 7.51 -3.02 21.91
CA GLY A 287 6.71 -2.03 22.62
C GLY A 287 6.12 -0.93 21.73
N LEU A 288 6.16 -1.11 20.41
CA LEU A 288 5.59 -0.13 19.46
C LEU A 288 4.06 -0.11 19.53
N ILE A 289 3.43 -1.27 19.75
CA ILE A 289 2.01 -1.40 20.09
C ILE A 289 1.86 -1.96 21.48
N LYS A 290 0.87 -1.45 22.23
CA LYS A 290 0.65 -1.83 23.64
C LYS A 290 -0.13 -3.14 23.77
N GLN A 291 -1.04 -3.39 22.83
CA GLN A 291 -1.92 -4.57 22.85
C GLN A 291 -1.59 -5.45 21.65
N ARG A 292 -1.32 -6.72 21.91
CA ARG A 292 -1.15 -7.73 20.86
C ARG A 292 -2.50 -7.97 20.16
N LEU A 293 -2.53 -7.74 18.88
CA LEU A 293 -3.70 -8.06 18.05
C LEU A 293 -3.68 -9.54 17.65
N ASP A 294 -4.86 -10.06 17.30
CA ASP A 294 -5.03 -11.29 16.54
C ASP A 294 -5.15 -10.93 15.05
N ALA A 295 -4.21 -11.41 14.25
CA ALA A 295 -4.20 -11.14 12.81
C ALA A 295 -5.51 -11.58 12.13
N ALA A 296 -6.07 -12.73 12.51
CA ALA A 296 -7.35 -13.21 11.96
C ALA A 296 -8.51 -12.23 12.22
N GLY A 297 -8.43 -11.47 13.32
CA GLY A 297 -9.44 -10.48 13.68
C GLY A 297 -9.43 -9.22 12.82
N ILE A 298 -8.32 -8.88 12.16
CA ILE A 298 -8.18 -7.68 11.31
C ILE A 298 -8.15 -7.99 9.81
N LEU A 299 -8.13 -9.26 9.41
CA LEU A 299 -8.11 -9.72 8.03
C LEU A 299 -9.51 -10.26 7.62
N ASP A 300 -9.98 -9.90 6.42
CA ASP A 300 -11.27 -10.33 5.87
C ASP A 300 -11.06 -11.26 4.67
N ARG A 301 -11.37 -12.55 4.85
CA ARG A 301 -11.20 -13.60 3.84
C ARG A 301 -12.32 -13.64 2.79
N SER A 302 -13.38 -12.88 2.99
CA SER A 302 -14.61 -12.98 2.19
C SER A 302 -14.48 -12.48 0.75
N PHE A 303 -13.35 -11.82 0.41
CA PHE A 303 -13.03 -11.35 -0.94
C PHE A 303 -12.24 -12.37 -1.78
N SER A 304 -11.90 -13.53 -1.25
CA SER A 304 -11.03 -14.54 -1.90
C SER A 304 -11.54 -14.97 -3.27
N ALA A 305 -12.86 -15.12 -3.46
CA ALA A 305 -13.43 -15.50 -4.76
C ALA A 305 -13.22 -14.41 -5.83
N ALA A 306 -13.35 -13.13 -5.49
CA ALA A 306 -13.11 -12.01 -6.40
C ALA A 306 -11.63 -11.94 -6.81
N ILE A 307 -10.72 -12.14 -5.85
CA ILE A 307 -9.27 -12.17 -6.10
C ILE A 307 -8.90 -13.33 -7.01
N ALA A 308 -9.36 -14.55 -6.70
CA ALA A 308 -9.09 -15.75 -7.49
C ALA A 308 -9.57 -15.56 -8.94
N LYS A 309 -10.80 -15.06 -9.13
CA LYS A 309 -11.35 -14.78 -10.45
C LYS A 309 -10.51 -13.76 -11.24
N GLY A 310 -10.05 -12.69 -10.59
CA GLY A 310 -9.19 -11.68 -11.23
C GLY A 310 -7.79 -12.22 -11.54
N ALA A 311 -7.25 -13.09 -10.71
CA ALA A 311 -5.94 -13.72 -10.91
C ALA A 311 -5.95 -14.90 -11.89
N GLY A 312 -7.12 -15.36 -12.33
CA GLY A 312 -7.25 -16.52 -13.21
C GLY A 312 -6.97 -17.86 -12.49
N LEU A 313 -7.33 -17.95 -11.19
CA LEU A 313 -7.14 -19.10 -10.33
C LEU A 313 -8.45 -19.87 -10.12
#